data_4bbbe0631a231edd4acae2884c1b142d
#
_entry.id   4bbbe0631a231edd4acae2884c1b142d
#
_cell.length_a   1.000
_cell.length_b   1.000
_cell.length_c   1.000
_cell.angle_alpha   90.00
_cell.angle_beta   90.00
_cell.angle_gamma   90.00
#
_symmetry.space_group_name_H-M   'P 1'
#
loop_
_entity.id
_entity.type
_entity.pdbx_description
1 polymer ?
#
loop_
_entity_poly.entity_id
_entity_poly.type
_entity_poly.pdbx_seq_one_letter_code
_entity_poly.pdbx_strand_id
1 'polypeptide(L)'
;MPRSFSEEGTLKGAEKHLQRLKDLGVTVIYLTPVNVADTDMDKAKWSPRQLKSGFNDPRNPYRAGNYFQVDPEYGTDQDLKDFVIKAHELGMRVFLDLVFGHCGPSADVVKSHPEFFKYDESGKMELTKWNFPRFDTDYSGTRAYFKSIMSYYLANYDVDGFRCDVASLVPISFWEESRAELERIKPDLVMVAESSRPYNLRYAFDANYNWNIIQKALRPLLFKDSKVADKGGIAYVRSCHEWNRELCPKGALLWNMTENHDWATDEFENRQEKVLGNRCCELALAFCFAIDGVPLIFNGQEIAHDKRVSLFGHKDCWIDWNTDGKRAVALDRTAKIKAWTKMRRECKALSYGSTEWIDNDHPVEVLSFRRVLDGSSEVLFVGNFSDKRVRVELADGTKQTLEPWGYIFEPQK
;
A
#
# COMPACT_ATOMS: atom_id res chain seq x y z
N MET A 1 6.10 0.91 -7.46
CA MET A 1 6.97 2.11 -7.54
C MET A 1 7.93 1.93 -8.73
N PRO A 2 7.65 2.51 -9.91
CA PRO A 2 8.44 2.26 -11.14
C PRO A 2 9.93 2.54 -10.97
N ARG A 3 10.29 3.70 -10.42
CA ARG A 3 11.69 4.15 -10.25
C ARG A 3 12.64 3.10 -9.64
N SER A 4 12.17 2.29 -8.69
CA SER A 4 13.01 1.29 -8.02
C SER A 4 12.66 -0.15 -8.37
N PHE A 5 11.76 -0.36 -9.34
CA PHE A 5 11.30 -1.70 -9.66
C PHE A 5 12.29 -2.49 -10.52
N SER A 6 13.01 -1.81 -11.38
CA SER A 6 14.02 -2.40 -12.27
C SER A 6 15.20 -1.45 -12.46
N GLU A 7 16.26 -1.94 -13.08
CA GLU A 7 17.45 -1.14 -13.42
C GLU A 7 17.10 0.07 -14.30
N GLU A 8 16.15 -0.09 -15.22
CA GLU A 8 15.74 1.01 -16.10
C GLU A 8 14.96 2.09 -15.37
N GLY A 9 14.28 1.75 -14.27
CA GLY A 9 13.43 2.67 -13.51
C GLY A 9 12.21 3.20 -14.28
N THR A 10 11.82 2.55 -15.38
CA THR A 10 10.79 3.00 -16.34
C THR A 10 9.58 2.07 -16.37
N LEU A 11 8.47 2.51 -16.99
CA LEU A 11 7.29 1.69 -17.25
C LEU A 11 7.64 0.49 -18.16
N LYS A 12 8.45 0.68 -19.21
CA LYS A 12 8.93 -0.43 -20.05
C LYS A 12 9.82 -1.42 -19.29
N GLY A 13 10.65 -0.93 -18.39
CA GLY A 13 11.43 -1.79 -17.50
C GLY A 13 10.52 -2.63 -16.61
N ALA A 14 9.49 -2.02 -16.01
CA ALA A 14 8.51 -2.71 -15.17
C ALA A 14 7.64 -3.70 -15.97
N GLU A 15 7.26 -3.37 -17.21
CA GLU A 15 6.46 -4.22 -18.11
C GLU A 15 7.09 -5.60 -18.35
N LYS A 16 8.42 -5.69 -18.43
CA LYS A 16 9.17 -6.94 -18.58
C LYS A 16 8.90 -7.97 -17.47
N HIS A 17 8.42 -7.50 -16.32
CA HIS A 17 8.16 -8.32 -15.14
C HIS A 17 6.67 -8.62 -14.89
N LEU A 18 5.76 -8.18 -15.76
CA LEU A 18 4.32 -8.39 -15.58
C LEU A 18 3.95 -9.89 -15.55
N GLN A 19 4.55 -10.71 -16.40
CA GLN A 19 4.33 -12.16 -16.38
C GLN A 19 4.74 -12.77 -15.03
N ARG A 20 5.86 -12.33 -14.47
CA ARG A 20 6.31 -12.78 -13.15
C ARG A 20 5.32 -12.40 -12.03
N LEU A 21 4.74 -11.20 -12.09
CA LEU A 21 3.69 -10.77 -11.14
C LEU A 21 2.42 -11.62 -11.30
N LYS A 22 2.03 -11.91 -12.54
CA LYS A 22 0.92 -12.84 -12.82
C LYS A 22 1.18 -14.22 -12.25
N ASP A 23 2.37 -14.77 -12.44
CA ASP A 23 2.78 -16.08 -11.93
C ASP A 23 2.85 -16.13 -10.40
N LEU A 24 3.08 -14.98 -9.76
CA LEU A 24 2.99 -14.82 -8.31
C LEU A 24 1.54 -14.83 -7.81
N GLY A 25 0.58 -14.58 -8.69
CA GLY A 25 -0.85 -14.51 -8.37
C GLY A 25 -1.37 -13.10 -8.09
N VAL A 26 -0.62 -12.07 -8.47
CA VAL A 26 -1.06 -10.66 -8.40
C VAL A 26 -2.27 -10.45 -9.32
N THR A 27 -3.26 -9.73 -8.83
CA THR A 27 -4.49 -9.38 -9.56
C THR A 27 -4.62 -7.89 -9.81
N VAL A 28 -3.91 -7.08 -9.03
CA VAL A 28 -3.91 -5.62 -9.15
C VAL A 28 -2.48 -5.10 -9.04
N ILE A 29 -2.09 -4.20 -9.94
CA ILE A 29 -0.86 -3.45 -9.88
C ILE A 29 -1.19 -2.02 -9.47
N TYR A 30 -0.62 -1.58 -8.36
CA TYR A 30 -0.72 -0.20 -7.90
C TYR A 30 0.59 0.54 -8.22
N LEU A 31 0.51 1.60 -9.03
CA LEU A 31 1.63 2.46 -9.41
C LEU A 31 1.63 3.72 -8.53
N THR A 32 2.76 4.04 -7.90
CA THR A 32 2.99 5.39 -7.33
C THR A 32 2.85 6.43 -8.43
N PRO A 33 2.66 7.74 -8.12
CA PRO A 33 2.37 8.73 -9.15
C PRO A 33 3.33 8.65 -10.33
N VAL A 34 2.78 8.62 -11.53
CA VAL A 34 3.51 8.53 -12.81
C VAL A 34 3.45 9.82 -13.61
N ASN A 35 2.67 10.79 -13.15
CA ASN A 35 2.57 12.11 -13.76
C ASN A 35 3.85 12.93 -13.56
N VAL A 36 4.07 13.93 -14.41
CA VAL A 36 5.26 14.81 -14.38
C VAL A 36 5.44 15.38 -12.98
N ALA A 37 6.61 15.13 -12.39
CA ALA A 37 7.01 15.72 -11.13
C ALA A 37 7.54 17.15 -11.30
N ASP A 38 7.43 17.96 -10.26
CA ASP A 38 8.03 19.30 -10.21
C ASP A 38 9.57 19.19 -10.19
N THR A 39 10.22 19.95 -11.03
CA THR A 39 11.68 19.94 -11.23
C THR A 39 12.40 21.15 -10.63
N ASP A 40 11.74 21.94 -9.78
CA ASP A 40 12.36 23.09 -9.11
C ASP A 40 13.52 22.64 -8.21
N MET A 41 14.73 23.14 -8.52
CA MET A 41 15.97 22.81 -7.82
C MET A 41 16.15 23.55 -6.49
N ASP A 42 15.27 24.50 -6.17
CA ASP A 42 15.33 25.24 -4.92
C ASP A 42 15.00 24.31 -3.73
N LYS A 43 16.04 23.91 -3.02
CA LYS A 43 15.92 23.02 -1.86
C LYS A 43 15.06 23.60 -0.71
N ALA A 44 14.89 24.92 -0.64
CA ALA A 44 13.99 25.53 0.32
C ALA A 44 12.50 25.13 0.08
N LYS A 45 12.19 24.66 -1.11
CA LYS A 45 10.85 24.19 -1.51
C LYS A 45 10.71 22.66 -1.51
N TRP A 46 11.76 21.93 -1.10
CA TRP A 46 11.72 20.46 -1.02
C TRP A 46 11.11 20.00 0.30
N SER A 47 10.54 18.79 0.29
CA SER A 47 10.04 18.21 1.53
C SER A 47 11.20 17.84 2.48
N PRO A 48 10.96 17.84 3.81
CA PRO A 48 11.97 17.39 4.77
C PRO A 48 12.48 15.97 4.48
N ARG A 49 11.62 15.07 4.00
CA ARG A 49 11.97 13.71 3.61
C ARG A 49 12.94 13.69 2.41
N GLN A 50 12.61 14.49 1.37
CA GLN A 50 13.47 14.59 0.18
C GLN A 50 14.85 15.13 0.54
N LEU A 51 14.93 16.16 1.38
CA LEU A 51 16.20 16.69 1.88
C LEU A 51 17.02 15.64 2.65
N LYS A 52 16.34 14.84 3.50
CA LYS A 52 16.97 13.78 4.30
C LYS A 52 17.42 12.59 3.46
N SER A 53 16.87 12.40 2.27
CA SER A 53 17.15 11.23 1.42
C SER A 53 18.61 11.12 0.95
N GLY A 54 19.33 12.24 0.90
CA GLY A 54 20.70 12.34 0.39
C GLY A 54 20.79 12.46 -1.14
N PHE A 55 19.67 12.36 -1.87
CA PHE A 55 19.64 12.55 -3.32
C PHE A 55 19.54 14.05 -3.69
N ASN A 56 20.21 14.43 -4.76
CA ASN A 56 20.11 15.77 -5.33
C ASN A 56 19.25 15.78 -6.61
N ASP A 57 18.14 15.08 -6.56
CA ASP A 57 17.13 15.01 -7.63
C ASP A 57 15.88 15.78 -7.17
N PRO A 58 15.42 16.80 -7.92
CA PRO A 58 14.22 17.56 -7.56
C PRO A 58 12.95 16.74 -7.72
N ARG A 59 12.95 15.70 -8.55
CA ARG A 59 11.78 14.92 -8.89
C ARG A 59 11.34 14.03 -7.72
N ASN A 60 10.24 14.40 -7.14
CA ASN A 60 9.51 13.63 -6.15
C ASN A 60 8.14 13.28 -6.75
N PRO A 61 7.77 11.99 -6.89
CA PRO A 61 6.49 11.61 -7.50
C PRO A 61 5.28 12.25 -6.83
N TYR A 62 5.36 12.52 -5.52
CA TYR A 62 4.32 13.19 -4.74
C TYR A 62 4.37 14.73 -4.81
N ARG A 63 5.21 15.28 -5.65
CA ARG A 63 5.36 16.71 -5.91
C ARG A 63 5.00 16.97 -7.37
N ALA A 64 3.70 16.84 -7.68
CA ALA A 64 3.20 16.94 -9.06
C ALA A 64 3.49 18.30 -9.70
N GLY A 65 4.03 18.31 -10.91
CA GLY A 65 4.25 19.47 -11.76
C GLY A 65 3.16 19.62 -12.82
N ASN A 66 2.79 18.51 -13.47
CA ASN A 66 1.70 18.43 -14.44
C ASN A 66 0.97 17.10 -14.29
N TYR A 67 -0.36 17.13 -14.12
CA TYR A 67 -1.17 15.93 -13.91
C TYR A 67 -1.60 15.23 -15.21
N PHE A 68 -1.49 15.87 -16.37
CA PHE A 68 -2.02 15.36 -17.65
C PHE A 68 -0.97 14.77 -18.58
N GLN A 69 0.20 14.46 -18.06
CA GLN A 69 1.31 13.91 -18.83
C GLN A 69 2.11 12.94 -17.99
N VAL A 70 2.55 11.84 -18.57
CA VAL A 70 3.49 10.90 -17.96
C VAL A 70 4.86 11.54 -17.81
N ASP A 71 5.52 11.37 -16.66
CA ASP A 71 6.86 11.90 -16.43
C ASP A 71 7.85 11.24 -17.39
N PRO A 72 8.64 12.03 -18.15
CA PRO A 72 9.66 11.50 -19.06
C PRO A 72 10.68 10.57 -18.39
N GLU A 73 10.84 10.65 -17.08
CA GLU A 73 11.66 9.70 -16.32
C GLU A 73 11.11 8.27 -16.42
N TYR A 74 9.78 8.12 -16.42
CA TYR A 74 9.14 6.81 -16.50
C TYR A 74 8.84 6.35 -17.92
N GLY A 75 8.88 7.27 -18.88
CA GLY A 75 8.61 6.99 -20.29
C GLY A 75 7.65 8.00 -20.91
N THR A 76 6.86 7.54 -21.87
CA THR A 76 5.87 8.33 -22.59
C THR A 76 4.44 7.95 -22.20
N ASP A 77 3.46 8.74 -22.64
CA ASP A 77 2.04 8.42 -22.52
C ASP A 77 1.71 7.08 -23.20
N GLN A 78 2.39 6.76 -24.30
CA GLN A 78 2.23 5.47 -24.97
C GLN A 78 2.77 4.32 -24.12
N ASP A 79 3.87 4.52 -23.40
CA ASP A 79 4.44 3.49 -22.51
C ASP A 79 3.49 3.15 -21.35
N LEU A 80 2.74 4.14 -20.83
CA LEU A 80 1.70 3.87 -19.84
C LEU A 80 0.52 3.09 -20.44
N LYS A 81 0.07 3.45 -21.64
CA LYS A 81 -0.98 2.70 -22.37
C LYS A 81 -0.57 1.25 -22.58
N ASP A 82 0.62 1.03 -23.11
CA ASP A 82 1.16 -0.30 -23.41
C ASP A 82 1.26 -1.14 -22.12
N PHE A 83 1.71 -0.52 -21.01
CA PHE A 83 1.78 -1.17 -19.70
C PHE A 83 0.39 -1.62 -19.21
N VAL A 84 -0.63 -0.75 -19.33
CA VAL A 84 -2.00 -1.08 -18.91
C VAL A 84 -2.58 -2.19 -19.78
N ILE A 85 -2.45 -2.08 -21.10
CA ILE A 85 -2.90 -3.11 -22.04
C ILE A 85 -2.24 -4.45 -21.72
N LYS A 86 -0.92 -4.46 -21.49
CA LYS A 86 -0.19 -5.68 -21.18
C LYS A 86 -0.62 -6.29 -19.82
N ALA A 87 -0.89 -5.47 -18.83
CA ALA A 87 -1.43 -5.93 -17.55
C ALA A 87 -2.83 -6.55 -17.73
N HIS A 88 -3.71 -5.93 -18.52
CA HIS A 88 -5.04 -6.45 -18.84
C HIS A 88 -4.98 -7.78 -19.61
N GLU A 89 -4.09 -7.92 -20.61
CA GLU A 89 -3.87 -9.20 -21.31
C GLU A 89 -3.51 -10.35 -20.36
N LEU A 90 -2.81 -10.02 -19.28
CA LEU A 90 -2.45 -10.97 -18.23
C LEU A 90 -3.54 -11.12 -17.14
N GLY A 91 -4.68 -10.43 -17.29
CA GLY A 91 -5.80 -10.46 -16.35
C GLY A 91 -5.50 -9.75 -15.02
N MET A 92 -4.65 -8.73 -15.05
CA MET A 92 -4.36 -7.85 -13.92
C MET A 92 -4.94 -6.47 -14.15
N ARG A 93 -5.45 -5.83 -13.10
CA ARG A 93 -5.91 -4.43 -13.09
C ARG A 93 -4.76 -3.50 -12.75
N VAL A 94 -4.88 -2.22 -13.17
CA VAL A 94 -3.88 -1.18 -12.89
C VAL A 94 -4.54 -0.01 -12.16
N PHE A 95 -4.02 0.32 -10.97
CA PHE A 95 -4.42 1.49 -10.19
C PHE A 95 -3.31 2.54 -10.21
N LEU A 96 -3.70 3.81 -10.33
CA LEU A 96 -2.78 4.94 -10.22
C LEU A 96 -2.92 5.65 -8.88
N ASP A 97 -1.83 6.21 -8.40
CA ASP A 97 -1.82 7.08 -7.23
C ASP A 97 -2.13 8.52 -7.61
N LEU A 98 -3.05 9.16 -6.91
CA LEU A 98 -3.46 10.55 -7.12
C LEU A 98 -3.22 11.39 -5.87
N VAL A 99 -2.52 12.51 -6.04
CA VAL A 99 -2.17 13.45 -4.98
C VAL A 99 -2.99 14.73 -5.13
N PHE A 100 -4.05 14.87 -4.34
CA PHE A 100 -4.99 16.01 -4.41
C PHE A 100 -4.93 16.94 -3.18
N GLY A 101 -4.10 16.64 -2.20
CA GLY A 101 -3.87 17.52 -1.05
C GLY A 101 -2.94 18.70 -1.37
N HIS A 102 -2.05 18.53 -2.34
CA HIS A 102 -1.01 19.50 -2.69
C HIS A 102 -0.41 19.20 -4.09
N CYS A 103 0.42 20.12 -4.58
CA CYS A 103 1.24 19.90 -5.78
C CYS A 103 2.64 20.52 -5.60
N GLY A 104 3.47 20.42 -6.62
CA GLY A 104 4.76 21.12 -6.65
C GLY A 104 4.61 22.64 -6.72
N PRO A 105 5.53 23.42 -6.12
CA PRO A 105 5.45 24.88 -6.10
C PRO A 105 5.61 25.51 -7.48
N SER A 106 6.20 24.81 -8.44
CA SER A 106 6.36 25.27 -9.83
C SER A 106 5.38 24.60 -10.80
N ALA A 107 4.39 23.86 -10.27
CA ALA A 107 3.38 23.20 -11.08
C ALA A 107 2.62 24.18 -12.00
N ASP A 108 2.26 23.70 -13.19
CA ASP A 108 1.54 24.55 -14.17
C ASP A 108 0.26 25.14 -13.58
N VAL A 109 -0.47 24.35 -12.77
CA VAL A 109 -1.71 24.78 -12.13
C VAL A 109 -1.52 25.92 -11.12
N VAL A 110 -0.36 26.02 -10.47
CA VAL A 110 -0.06 27.13 -9.54
C VAL A 110 -0.03 28.48 -10.26
N LYS A 111 0.45 28.48 -11.51
CA LYS A 111 0.55 29.69 -12.34
C LYS A 111 -0.76 30.02 -13.06
N SER A 112 -1.43 28.98 -13.58
CA SER A 112 -2.64 29.15 -14.40
C SER A 112 -3.90 29.35 -13.56
N HIS A 113 -3.95 28.81 -12.36
CA HIS A 113 -5.11 28.81 -11.48
C HIS A 113 -4.73 29.06 -10.01
N PRO A 114 -4.18 30.26 -9.69
CA PRO A 114 -3.81 30.58 -8.31
C PRO A 114 -5.00 30.51 -7.35
N GLU A 115 -6.22 30.73 -7.85
CA GLU A 115 -7.48 30.64 -7.09
C GLU A 115 -7.80 29.21 -6.59
N PHE A 116 -7.10 28.17 -7.07
CA PHE A 116 -7.27 26.81 -6.60
C PHE A 116 -6.54 26.52 -5.28
N PHE A 117 -5.80 27.49 -4.75
CA PHE A 117 -4.96 27.29 -3.56
C PHE A 117 -5.47 28.07 -2.36
N LYS A 118 -5.16 27.57 -1.17
CA LYS A 118 -5.43 28.30 0.07
C LYS A 118 -4.38 29.36 0.34
N TYR A 119 -4.87 30.50 0.85
CA TYR A 119 -4.03 31.62 1.26
C TYR A 119 -4.37 31.98 2.70
N ASP A 120 -3.36 32.38 3.46
CA ASP A 120 -3.54 32.95 4.80
C ASP A 120 -4.07 34.40 4.77
N GLU A 121 -4.35 34.95 5.93
CA GLU A 121 -4.88 36.31 6.08
C GLU A 121 -3.94 37.41 5.51
N SER A 122 -2.65 37.12 5.34
CA SER A 122 -1.66 38.03 4.74
C SER A 122 -1.61 37.94 3.21
N GLY A 123 -2.37 37.02 2.61
CA GLY A 123 -2.34 36.72 1.18
C GLY A 123 -1.18 35.83 0.75
N LYS A 124 -0.50 35.18 1.69
CA LYS A 124 0.55 34.18 1.39
C LYS A 124 -0.07 32.82 1.20
N MET A 125 0.38 32.10 0.17
CA MET A 125 -0.07 30.73 -0.11
C MET A 125 0.23 29.79 1.07
N GLU A 126 -0.77 29.05 1.53
CA GLU A 126 -0.60 28.02 2.56
C GLU A 126 0.18 26.83 2.02
N LEU A 127 1.07 26.31 2.86
CA LEU A 127 1.83 25.08 2.56
C LEU A 127 1.37 23.93 3.46
N THR A 128 1.44 22.72 2.93
CA THR A 128 1.27 21.51 3.74
C THR A 128 2.48 21.28 4.65
N LYS A 129 2.40 20.32 5.56
CA LYS A 129 3.54 19.87 6.39
C LYS A 129 4.74 19.37 5.58
N TRP A 130 4.54 19.06 4.29
CA TRP A 130 5.60 18.65 3.37
C TRP A 130 6.21 19.82 2.60
N ASN A 131 5.86 21.06 2.94
CA ASN A 131 6.34 22.28 2.30
C ASN A 131 5.86 22.48 0.84
N PHE A 132 4.65 21.97 0.52
CA PHE A 132 4.06 22.07 -0.80
C PHE A 132 2.78 22.91 -0.80
N PRO A 133 2.47 23.67 -1.90
CA PRO A 133 1.24 24.42 -2.06
C PRO A 133 0.01 23.59 -1.76
N ARG A 134 -0.87 24.09 -0.89
CA ARG A 134 -2.08 23.41 -0.45
C ARG A 134 -3.26 23.81 -1.31
N PHE A 135 -3.91 22.84 -1.93
CA PHE A 135 -5.15 23.10 -2.67
C PHE A 135 -6.29 23.52 -1.74
N ASP A 136 -7.13 24.44 -2.23
CA ASP A 136 -8.44 24.72 -1.65
C ASP A 136 -9.46 23.69 -2.19
N THR A 137 -9.65 22.65 -1.46
CA THR A 137 -10.51 21.51 -1.84
C THR A 137 -12.01 21.80 -1.64
N ASP A 138 -12.35 22.96 -1.06
CA ASP A 138 -13.73 23.45 -0.93
C ASP A 138 -14.13 24.28 -2.15
N TYR A 139 -13.18 24.83 -2.90
CA TYR A 139 -13.45 25.61 -4.09
C TYR A 139 -13.92 24.73 -5.25
N SER A 140 -15.03 25.10 -5.90
CA SER A 140 -15.64 24.29 -6.96
C SER A 140 -14.75 24.10 -8.19
N GLY A 141 -13.91 25.11 -8.53
CA GLY A 141 -12.94 25.01 -9.62
C GLY A 141 -11.89 23.96 -9.37
N THR A 142 -11.35 23.87 -8.15
CA THR A 142 -10.40 22.83 -7.73
C THR A 142 -11.04 21.43 -7.84
N ARG A 143 -12.28 21.28 -7.39
CA ARG A 143 -13.02 20.02 -7.49
C ARG A 143 -13.23 19.60 -8.94
N ALA A 144 -13.61 20.54 -9.82
CA ALA A 144 -13.76 20.27 -11.25
C ALA A 144 -12.43 19.85 -11.89
N TYR A 145 -11.33 20.51 -11.53
CA TYR A 145 -9.99 20.16 -11.98
C TYR A 145 -9.59 18.75 -11.56
N PHE A 146 -9.80 18.35 -10.31
CA PHE A 146 -9.50 17.01 -9.82
C PHE A 146 -10.33 15.92 -10.54
N LYS A 147 -11.63 16.18 -10.77
CA LYS A 147 -12.49 15.27 -11.53
C LYS A 147 -12.00 15.14 -12.98
N SER A 148 -11.53 16.22 -13.60
CA SER A 148 -10.97 16.16 -14.96
C SER A 148 -9.70 15.31 -15.03
N ILE A 149 -8.83 15.35 -14.01
CA ILE A 149 -7.65 14.50 -13.93
C ILE A 149 -8.06 13.02 -13.88
N MET A 150 -8.97 12.65 -13.00
CA MET A 150 -9.42 11.25 -12.88
C MET A 150 -10.07 10.77 -14.18
N SER A 151 -10.96 11.58 -14.77
CA SER A 151 -11.60 11.27 -16.06
C SER A 151 -10.59 11.11 -17.18
N TYR A 152 -9.55 11.97 -17.21
CA TYR A 152 -8.47 11.90 -18.18
C TYR A 152 -7.75 10.54 -18.15
N TYR A 153 -7.38 10.06 -16.97
CA TYR A 153 -6.69 8.77 -16.84
C TYR A 153 -7.59 7.59 -17.20
N LEU A 154 -8.85 7.61 -16.84
CA LEU A 154 -9.81 6.58 -17.24
C LEU A 154 -10.01 6.54 -18.75
N ALA A 155 -10.22 7.70 -19.38
CA ALA A 155 -10.53 7.77 -20.79
C ALA A 155 -9.32 7.51 -21.71
N ASN A 156 -8.12 7.91 -21.30
CA ASN A 156 -6.93 7.84 -22.15
C ASN A 156 -6.07 6.61 -21.94
N TYR A 157 -6.11 5.99 -20.75
CA TYR A 157 -5.24 4.87 -20.40
C TYR A 157 -5.99 3.62 -19.94
N ASP A 158 -7.32 3.71 -19.81
CA ASP A 158 -8.18 2.60 -19.35
C ASP A 158 -7.73 2.00 -18.02
N VAL A 159 -7.22 2.84 -17.10
CA VAL A 159 -6.86 2.39 -15.75
C VAL A 159 -8.10 1.92 -14.97
N ASP A 160 -7.93 1.02 -14.01
CA ASP A 160 -9.05 0.36 -13.33
C ASP A 160 -9.40 0.97 -11.98
N GLY A 161 -8.59 1.93 -11.53
CA GLY A 161 -8.83 2.53 -10.24
C GLY A 161 -7.77 3.52 -9.80
N PHE A 162 -8.04 4.08 -8.63
CA PHE A 162 -7.15 5.07 -8.01
C PHE A 162 -6.90 4.76 -6.54
N ARG A 163 -5.66 4.92 -6.13
CA ARG A 163 -5.32 5.12 -4.73
C ARG A 163 -5.19 6.62 -4.51
N CYS A 164 -5.92 7.15 -3.54
CA CYS A 164 -5.97 8.58 -3.27
C CYS A 164 -5.11 8.91 -2.07
N ASP A 165 -4.02 9.64 -2.34
CA ASP A 165 -3.03 10.07 -1.35
C ASP A 165 -3.67 10.94 -0.27
N VAL A 166 -3.39 10.62 0.99
CA VAL A 166 -3.94 11.31 2.18
C VAL A 166 -5.39 11.76 1.95
N ALA A 167 -6.27 10.83 1.56
CA ALA A 167 -7.65 11.12 1.14
C ALA A 167 -8.44 11.97 2.14
N SER A 168 -8.02 11.99 3.40
CA SER A 168 -8.62 12.81 4.47
C SER A 168 -8.32 14.31 4.38
N LEU A 169 -7.40 14.75 3.51
CA LEU A 169 -7.16 16.17 3.22
C LEU A 169 -8.20 16.76 2.27
N VAL A 170 -8.98 15.92 1.61
CA VAL A 170 -10.02 16.31 0.67
C VAL A 170 -11.37 15.92 1.30
N PRO A 171 -12.41 16.81 1.26
CA PRO A 171 -13.72 16.54 1.85
C PRO A 171 -14.35 15.25 1.28
N ILE A 172 -15.01 14.48 2.13
CA ILE A 172 -15.67 13.24 1.71
C ILE A 172 -16.72 13.48 0.62
N SER A 173 -17.42 14.62 0.66
CA SER A 173 -18.40 15.00 -0.36
C SER A 173 -17.79 15.07 -1.76
N PHE A 174 -16.54 15.52 -1.90
CA PHE A 174 -15.84 15.50 -3.18
C PHE A 174 -15.65 14.07 -3.71
N TRP A 175 -15.24 13.15 -2.84
CA TRP A 175 -15.02 11.77 -3.23
C TRP A 175 -16.31 11.05 -3.61
N GLU A 176 -17.41 11.31 -2.89
CA GLU A 176 -18.73 10.77 -3.19
C GLU A 176 -19.27 11.29 -4.54
N GLU A 177 -19.19 12.61 -4.77
CA GLU A 177 -19.56 13.21 -6.06
C GLU A 177 -18.71 12.66 -7.21
N SER A 178 -17.40 12.58 -7.02
CA SER A 178 -16.47 12.08 -8.02
C SER A 178 -16.76 10.62 -8.37
N ARG A 179 -16.97 9.77 -7.36
CA ARG A 179 -17.33 8.37 -7.55
C ARG A 179 -18.53 8.22 -8.47
N ALA A 180 -19.62 8.93 -8.16
CA ALA A 180 -20.86 8.85 -8.93
C ALA A 180 -20.70 9.30 -10.42
N GLU A 181 -19.78 10.24 -10.69
CA GLU A 181 -19.47 10.66 -12.05
C GLU A 181 -18.55 9.66 -12.77
N LEU A 182 -17.52 9.17 -12.12
CA LEU A 182 -16.50 8.29 -12.71
C LEU A 182 -17.05 6.89 -13.01
N GLU A 183 -18.00 6.38 -12.22
CA GLU A 183 -18.68 5.11 -12.49
C GLU A 183 -19.48 5.12 -13.80
N ARG A 184 -19.86 6.30 -14.33
CA ARG A 184 -20.45 6.40 -15.66
C ARG A 184 -19.43 6.18 -16.78
N ILE A 185 -18.15 6.45 -16.51
CA ILE A 185 -17.04 6.24 -17.45
C ILE A 185 -16.55 4.79 -17.33
N LYS A 186 -16.34 4.32 -16.09
CA LYS A 186 -15.88 2.96 -15.79
C LYS A 186 -16.70 2.37 -14.63
N PRO A 187 -17.74 1.57 -14.93
CA PRO A 187 -18.67 1.05 -13.92
C PRO A 187 -18.04 0.16 -12.84
N ASP A 188 -16.93 -0.48 -13.16
CA ASP A 188 -16.16 -1.35 -12.26
C ASP A 188 -14.91 -0.68 -11.66
N LEU A 189 -14.90 0.66 -11.65
CA LEU A 189 -13.85 1.47 -11.02
C LEU A 189 -13.66 1.09 -9.55
N VAL A 190 -12.40 0.96 -9.14
CA VAL A 190 -12.03 0.75 -7.74
C VAL A 190 -11.33 1.98 -7.17
N MET A 191 -11.79 2.45 -6.02
CA MET A 191 -11.19 3.57 -5.32
C MET A 191 -10.66 3.15 -3.95
N VAL A 192 -9.43 3.50 -3.66
CA VAL A 192 -8.72 3.17 -2.42
C VAL A 192 -8.28 4.44 -1.71
N ALA A 193 -8.70 4.61 -0.45
CA ALA A 193 -8.26 5.75 0.35
C ALA A 193 -7.01 5.44 1.17
N GLU A 194 -5.99 6.26 1.06
CA GLU A 194 -4.98 6.32 2.11
C GLU A 194 -5.58 7.01 3.34
N SER A 195 -6.29 6.23 4.11
CA SER A 195 -7.02 6.66 5.30
C SER A 195 -7.45 5.42 6.09
N SER A 196 -7.76 5.60 7.37
CA SER A 196 -8.42 4.57 8.20
C SER A 196 -9.81 5.00 8.68
N ARG A 197 -10.39 6.04 8.10
CA ARG A 197 -11.67 6.59 8.54
C ARG A 197 -12.84 5.73 7.99
N PRO A 198 -13.67 5.10 8.85
CA PRO A 198 -14.72 4.17 8.41
C PRO A 198 -15.74 4.79 7.46
N TYR A 199 -16.04 6.09 7.59
CA TYR A 199 -17.02 6.78 6.74
C TYR A 199 -16.61 6.82 5.26
N ASN A 200 -15.31 6.73 4.93
CA ASN A 200 -14.84 6.65 3.55
C ASN A 200 -15.48 5.48 2.80
N LEU A 201 -15.71 4.36 3.50
CA LEU A 201 -16.18 3.09 2.94
C LEU A 201 -17.71 3.01 2.77
N ARG A 202 -18.43 4.12 2.98
CA ARG A 202 -19.89 4.12 2.82
C ARG A 202 -20.32 4.32 1.37
N TYR A 203 -19.75 5.33 0.71
CA TYR A 203 -20.18 5.72 -0.64
C TYR A 203 -19.03 6.14 -1.57
N ALA A 204 -17.83 6.43 -1.03
CA ALA A 204 -16.75 7.00 -1.82
C ALA A 204 -15.68 5.98 -2.23
N PHE A 205 -15.30 5.08 -1.33
CA PHE A 205 -14.18 4.17 -1.53
C PHE A 205 -14.55 2.72 -1.29
N ASP A 206 -13.91 1.82 -2.03
CA ASP A 206 -14.04 0.37 -1.87
C ASP A 206 -13.11 -0.16 -0.77
N ALA A 207 -11.98 0.52 -0.58
CA ALA A 207 -11.00 0.11 0.40
C ALA A 207 -10.33 1.29 1.11
N ASN A 208 -9.92 1.03 2.35
CA ASN A 208 -9.02 1.88 3.15
C ASN A 208 -7.71 1.15 3.44
N TYR A 209 -6.69 1.89 3.83
CA TYR A 209 -5.51 1.32 4.48
C TYR A 209 -5.86 0.82 5.88
N ASN A 210 -5.34 -0.33 6.28
CA ASN A 210 -5.56 -0.91 7.62
C ASN A 210 -4.57 -0.34 8.64
N TRP A 211 -4.55 1.01 8.79
CA TRP A 211 -3.63 1.67 9.73
C TRP A 211 -3.85 1.25 11.18
N ASN A 212 -5.06 0.85 11.56
CA ASN A 212 -5.36 0.45 12.93
C ASN A 212 -4.60 -0.83 13.32
N ILE A 213 -4.60 -1.85 12.46
CA ILE A 213 -3.83 -3.07 12.72
C ILE A 213 -2.35 -2.83 12.44
N ILE A 214 -2.03 -2.31 11.27
CA ILE A 214 -0.65 -2.31 10.79
C ILE A 214 0.20 -1.24 11.49
N GLN A 215 -0.25 0.00 11.47
CA GLN A 215 0.54 1.12 11.99
C GLN A 215 0.45 1.27 13.50
N LYS A 216 -0.71 0.96 14.11
CA LYS A 216 -0.90 1.15 15.55
C LYS A 216 -0.50 -0.06 16.38
N ALA A 217 -0.54 -1.28 15.82
CA ALA A 217 -0.30 -2.50 16.58
C ALA A 217 0.85 -3.33 16.01
N LEU A 218 0.72 -3.90 14.83
CA LEU A 218 1.68 -4.87 14.29
C LEU A 218 3.09 -4.27 14.12
N ARG A 219 3.21 -3.18 13.35
CA ARG A 219 4.50 -2.57 13.06
C ARG A 219 5.25 -2.11 14.33
N PRO A 220 4.66 -1.35 15.26
CA PRO A 220 5.33 -0.99 16.51
C PRO A 220 5.80 -2.20 17.33
N LEU A 221 5.01 -3.29 17.34
CA LEU A 221 5.42 -4.53 18.01
C LEU A 221 6.67 -5.13 17.35
N LEU A 222 6.69 -5.26 16.02
CA LEU A 222 7.83 -5.83 15.29
C LEU A 222 9.11 -5.03 15.52
N PHE A 223 9.00 -3.71 15.69
CA PHE A 223 10.12 -2.81 16.02
C PHE A 223 10.36 -2.64 17.52
N LYS A 224 9.73 -3.47 18.37
CA LYS A 224 9.92 -3.49 19.82
C LYS A 224 9.60 -2.14 20.51
N ASP A 225 8.58 -1.42 20.02
CA ASP A 225 8.09 -0.20 20.67
C ASP A 225 7.41 -0.58 22.00
N SER A 226 7.94 -0.09 23.10
CA SER A 226 7.44 -0.33 24.45
C SER A 226 5.97 0.05 24.63
N LYS A 227 5.49 1.08 23.93
CA LYS A 227 4.10 1.53 23.99
C LYS A 227 3.08 0.47 23.55
N VAL A 228 3.48 -0.49 22.73
CA VAL A 228 2.62 -1.61 22.32
C VAL A 228 2.72 -2.76 23.30
N ALA A 229 3.88 -2.98 23.89
CA ALA A 229 4.03 -3.94 24.99
C ALA A 229 3.08 -3.60 26.16
N ASP A 230 2.98 -2.32 26.52
CA ASP A 230 2.06 -1.81 27.57
C ASP A 230 0.57 -2.03 27.23
N LYS A 231 0.23 -2.24 25.94
CA LYS A 231 -1.14 -2.53 25.47
C LYS A 231 -1.46 -4.03 25.36
N GLY A 232 -0.60 -4.90 25.87
CA GLY A 232 -0.78 -6.35 25.81
C GLY A 232 -0.08 -7.04 24.63
N GLY A 233 0.97 -6.42 24.08
CA GLY A 233 1.77 -7.04 23.02
C GLY A 233 0.93 -7.34 21.77
N ILE A 234 1.08 -8.58 21.23
CA ILE A 234 0.38 -8.96 19.99
C ILE A 234 -1.15 -9.05 20.16
N ALA A 235 -1.66 -9.25 21.37
CA ALA A 235 -3.11 -9.24 21.65
C ALA A 235 -3.77 -7.90 21.25
N TYR A 236 -3.03 -6.80 21.23
CA TYR A 236 -3.55 -5.51 20.78
C TYR A 236 -3.94 -5.50 19.28
N VAL A 237 -3.35 -6.37 18.48
CA VAL A 237 -3.77 -6.59 17.08
C VAL A 237 -5.22 -7.08 17.02
N ARG A 238 -5.60 -8.02 17.90
CA ARG A 238 -6.98 -8.49 18.01
C ARG A 238 -7.94 -7.36 18.35
N SER A 239 -7.62 -6.55 19.36
CA SER A 239 -8.45 -5.40 19.72
C SER A 239 -8.62 -4.39 18.58
N CYS A 240 -7.56 -4.11 17.82
CA CYS A 240 -7.64 -3.25 16.65
C CYS A 240 -8.50 -3.84 15.53
N HIS A 241 -8.45 -5.16 15.33
CA HIS A 241 -9.28 -5.85 14.37
C HIS A 241 -10.77 -5.82 14.77
N GLU A 242 -11.09 -6.12 16.02
CA GLU A 242 -12.46 -6.07 16.55
C GLU A 242 -13.05 -4.66 16.43
N TRP A 243 -12.26 -3.63 16.73
CA TRP A 243 -12.65 -2.23 16.53
C TRP A 243 -12.93 -1.89 15.05
N ASN A 244 -12.12 -2.38 14.11
CA ASN A 244 -12.40 -2.21 12.69
C ASN A 244 -13.74 -2.85 12.29
N ARG A 245 -14.01 -4.07 12.77
CA ARG A 245 -15.27 -4.78 12.49
C ARG A 245 -16.50 -4.06 13.04
N GLU A 246 -16.37 -3.39 14.17
CA GLU A 246 -17.45 -2.60 14.78
C GLU A 246 -17.76 -1.31 13.99
N LEU A 247 -16.72 -0.63 13.49
CA LEU A 247 -16.85 0.71 12.91
C LEU A 247 -16.98 0.71 11.40
N CYS A 248 -16.39 -0.24 10.69
CA CYS A 248 -16.45 -0.29 9.24
C CYS A 248 -17.74 -0.95 8.75
N PRO A 249 -18.28 -0.53 7.60
CA PRO A 249 -19.40 -1.22 6.96
C PRO A 249 -19.10 -2.71 6.75
N LYS A 250 -20.14 -3.56 6.82
CA LYS A 250 -19.97 -4.99 6.54
C LYS A 250 -19.49 -5.19 5.09
N GLY A 251 -18.44 -6.00 4.92
CA GLY A 251 -17.81 -6.24 3.63
C GLY A 251 -16.77 -5.21 3.22
N ALA A 252 -16.48 -4.22 4.07
CA ALA A 252 -15.43 -3.23 3.84
C ALA A 252 -14.07 -3.90 3.63
N LEU A 253 -13.34 -3.43 2.62
CA LEU A 253 -12.00 -3.93 2.32
C LEU A 253 -10.94 -3.04 3.00
N LEU A 254 -9.98 -3.68 3.66
CA LEU A 254 -8.84 -3.01 4.27
C LEU A 254 -7.55 -3.55 3.66
N TRP A 255 -6.65 -2.67 3.22
CA TRP A 255 -5.36 -3.06 2.69
C TRP A 255 -4.39 -3.38 3.82
N ASN A 256 -3.95 -4.63 3.86
CA ASN A 256 -2.98 -5.14 4.81
C ASN A 256 -1.59 -5.14 4.18
N MET A 257 -0.63 -4.46 4.79
CA MET A 257 0.74 -4.37 4.31
C MET A 257 1.72 -4.32 5.48
N THR A 258 2.89 -4.84 5.30
CA THR A 258 3.97 -4.70 6.29
C THR A 258 4.95 -3.61 5.90
N GLU A 259 4.97 -3.24 4.62
CA GLU A 259 5.85 -2.25 4.04
C GLU A 259 5.16 -1.56 2.86
N ASN A 260 5.46 -0.31 2.61
CA ASN A 260 5.04 0.46 1.45
C ASN A 260 6.16 1.43 1.02
N HIS A 261 5.90 2.26 0.01
CA HIS A 261 6.86 3.25 -0.48
C HIS A 261 7.32 4.26 0.58
N ASP A 262 6.49 4.59 1.58
CA ASP A 262 6.85 5.49 2.66
C ASP A 262 7.86 4.85 3.61
N TRP A 263 7.52 3.67 4.11
CA TRP A 263 8.34 3.00 5.12
C TRP A 263 9.62 2.40 4.55
N ALA A 264 9.59 1.97 3.28
CA ALA A 264 10.75 1.34 2.64
C ALA A 264 11.82 2.34 2.20
N THR A 265 11.46 3.63 2.03
CA THR A 265 12.35 4.59 1.39
C THR A 265 12.94 5.63 2.33
N ASP A 266 12.29 5.92 3.46
CA ASP A 266 12.61 7.10 4.25
C ASP A 266 12.99 6.84 5.69
N GLU A 267 12.42 5.81 6.29
CA GLU A 267 12.64 5.55 7.71
C GLU A 267 13.92 4.76 7.95
N PHE A 268 14.40 4.04 6.93
CA PHE A 268 15.56 3.17 7.07
C PHE A 268 16.54 3.32 5.91
N GLU A 269 17.82 3.23 6.22
CA GLU A 269 18.87 3.02 5.21
C GLU A 269 18.73 1.67 4.52
N ASN A 270 17.97 0.75 5.12
CA ASN A 270 17.73 -0.60 4.64
C ASN A 270 16.27 -0.98 4.76
N ARG A 271 15.83 -1.98 3.98
CA ARG A 271 14.51 -2.58 4.04
C ARG A 271 14.27 -3.31 5.36
N GLN A 272 13.00 -3.54 5.69
CA GLN A 272 12.58 -4.31 6.87
C GLN A 272 13.22 -5.70 6.93
N GLU A 273 13.41 -6.35 5.80
CA GLU A 273 14.11 -7.65 5.71
C GLU A 273 15.52 -7.59 6.33
N LYS A 274 16.23 -6.48 6.16
CA LYS A 274 17.55 -6.28 6.76
C LYS A 274 17.47 -5.99 8.25
N VAL A 275 16.44 -5.25 8.67
CA VAL A 275 16.32 -4.73 10.06
C VAL A 275 15.70 -5.79 10.98
N LEU A 276 14.65 -6.46 10.54
CA LEU A 276 13.87 -7.41 11.33
C LEU A 276 14.25 -8.87 11.08
N GLY A 277 14.89 -9.14 9.95
CA GLY A 277 15.23 -10.48 9.51
C GLY A 277 14.08 -11.19 8.76
N ASN A 278 14.47 -12.13 7.90
CA ASN A 278 13.57 -12.77 6.95
C ASN A 278 12.37 -13.49 7.59
N ARG A 279 12.57 -14.18 8.73
CA ARG A 279 11.49 -14.93 9.41
C ARG A 279 10.42 -14.00 9.97
N CYS A 280 10.83 -12.88 10.60
CA CYS A 280 9.91 -11.89 11.13
C CYS A 280 9.07 -11.27 10.01
N CYS A 281 9.70 -10.85 8.93
CA CYS A 281 9.01 -10.27 7.76
C CYS A 281 8.08 -11.29 7.09
N GLU A 282 8.47 -12.55 7.01
CA GLU A 282 7.65 -13.62 6.44
C GLU A 282 6.38 -13.88 7.26
N LEU A 283 6.51 -14.03 8.58
CA LEU A 283 5.36 -14.17 9.48
C LEU A 283 4.40 -12.97 9.33
N ALA A 284 4.92 -11.76 9.32
CA ALA A 284 4.10 -10.54 9.19
C ALA A 284 3.37 -10.49 7.83
N LEU A 285 4.01 -10.92 6.74
CA LEU A 285 3.36 -11.08 5.43
C LEU A 285 2.30 -12.18 5.46
N ALA A 286 2.61 -13.35 6.01
CA ALA A 286 1.65 -14.45 6.14
C ALA A 286 0.40 -14.01 6.91
N PHE A 287 0.57 -13.23 7.98
CA PHE A 287 -0.54 -12.62 8.71
C PHE A 287 -1.38 -11.70 7.80
N CYS A 288 -0.76 -10.84 6.98
CA CYS A 288 -1.48 -9.99 6.03
C CYS A 288 -2.29 -10.77 5.00
N PHE A 289 -1.84 -11.97 4.62
CA PHE A 289 -2.57 -12.87 3.73
C PHE A 289 -3.70 -13.64 4.43
N ALA A 290 -3.56 -13.88 5.73
CA ALA A 290 -4.50 -14.68 6.50
C ALA A 290 -5.68 -13.87 7.06
N ILE A 291 -5.44 -12.64 7.56
CA ILE A 291 -6.46 -11.80 8.18
C ILE A 291 -7.45 -11.22 7.15
N ASP A 292 -8.59 -10.70 7.62
CA ASP A 292 -9.58 -10.00 6.77
C ASP A 292 -8.94 -8.88 5.95
N GLY A 293 -9.41 -8.68 4.72
CA GLY A 293 -8.99 -7.62 3.84
C GLY A 293 -8.13 -8.09 2.66
N VAL A 294 -7.36 -7.18 2.10
CA VAL A 294 -6.58 -7.39 0.86
C VAL A 294 -5.10 -7.24 1.16
N PRO A 295 -4.28 -8.27 0.95
CA PRO A 295 -2.83 -8.16 1.13
C PRO A 295 -2.22 -7.30 0.02
N LEU A 296 -1.35 -6.36 0.40
CA LEU A 296 -0.51 -5.59 -0.50
C LEU A 296 0.94 -6.03 -0.33
N ILE A 297 1.59 -6.36 -1.43
CA ILE A 297 3.03 -6.66 -1.51
C ILE A 297 3.73 -5.45 -2.09
N PHE A 298 4.67 -4.88 -1.37
CA PHE A 298 5.52 -3.82 -1.89
C PHE A 298 6.70 -4.39 -2.67
N ASN A 299 7.18 -3.66 -3.68
CA ASN A 299 8.30 -4.06 -4.56
C ASN A 299 9.40 -4.81 -3.80
N GLY A 300 9.69 -6.05 -4.19
CA GLY A 300 10.79 -6.85 -3.68
C GLY A 300 10.49 -7.65 -2.41
N GLN A 301 9.37 -7.45 -1.72
CA GLN A 301 9.01 -8.29 -0.56
C GLN A 301 8.88 -9.76 -0.97
N GLU A 302 8.45 -10.01 -2.21
CA GLU A 302 8.28 -11.34 -2.78
C GLU A 302 9.60 -12.11 -3.02
N ILE A 303 10.72 -11.41 -2.92
CA ILE A 303 12.07 -12.02 -2.99
C ILE A 303 12.91 -11.72 -1.75
N ALA A 304 12.28 -11.27 -0.67
CA ALA A 304 12.98 -10.85 0.56
C ALA A 304 14.13 -9.87 0.25
N HIS A 305 13.84 -8.85 -0.58
CA HIS A 305 14.83 -7.83 -0.95
C HIS A 305 15.17 -6.97 0.26
N ASP A 306 16.46 -6.90 0.59
CA ASP A 306 16.97 -6.30 1.82
C ASP A 306 17.78 -5.02 1.61
N LYS A 307 17.95 -4.59 0.34
CA LYS A 307 18.69 -3.38 -0.02
C LYS A 307 17.74 -2.18 -0.10
N ARG A 308 18.30 -0.99 0.06
CA ARG A 308 17.55 0.27 -0.06
C ARG A 308 16.85 0.41 -1.40
N VAL A 309 15.64 0.91 -1.37
CA VAL A 309 14.90 1.48 -2.51
C VAL A 309 14.57 2.94 -2.19
N SER A 310 14.30 3.79 -3.19
CA SER A 310 14.04 5.20 -2.94
C SER A 310 12.97 5.78 -3.85
N LEU A 311 12.17 6.71 -3.31
CA LEU A 311 11.30 7.61 -4.06
C LEU A 311 12.06 8.77 -4.70
N PHE A 312 13.22 9.15 -4.13
CA PHE A 312 13.92 10.40 -4.39
C PHE A 312 15.17 10.24 -5.25
N GLY A 313 15.46 9.03 -5.68
CA GLY A 313 16.58 8.75 -6.56
C GLY A 313 16.60 7.31 -7.01
N HIS A 314 17.24 7.08 -8.15
CA HIS A 314 17.33 5.76 -8.77
C HIS A 314 18.68 5.08 -8.59
N LYS A 315 19.76 5.87 -8.54
CA LYS A 315 21.13 5.35 -8.47
C LYS A 315 21.30 4.38 -7.29
N ASP A 316 21.65 3.13 -7.60
CA ASP A 316 21.88 2.04 -6.64
C ASP A 316 20.69 1.72 -5.71
N CYS A 317 19.47 2.14 -6.09
CA CYS A 317 18.22 1.97 -5.33
C CYS A 317 17.13 1.23 -6.11
N TRP A 318 17.50 0.24 -6.90
CA TRP A 318 16.59 -0.60 -7.69
C TRP A 318 16.76 -2.09 -7.37
N ILE A 319 15.80 -2.90 -7.79
CA ILE A 319 15.78 -4.33 -7.52
C ILE A 319 16.43 -5.08 -8.67
N ASP A 320 17.55 -5.76 -8.41
CA ASP A 320 18.17 -6.68 -9.35
C ASP A 320 17.46 -8.05 -9.30
N TRP A 321 16.44 -8.19 -10.12
CA TRP A 321 15.68 -9.45 -10.21
C TRP A 321 16.51 -10.65 -10.64
N ASN A 322 17.58 -10.44 -11.38
CA ASN A 322 18.43 -11.51 -11.88
C ASN A 322 19.38 -12.08 -10.81
N THR A 323 19.86 -11.23 -9.93
CA THR A 323 20.77 -11.62 -8.85
C THR A 323 19.99 -11.86 -7.55
N ASP A 324 19.21 -10.88 -7.09
CA ASP A 324 18.52 -10.96 -5.81
C ASP A 324 17.40 -12.01 -5.84
N GLY A 325 16.70 -12.16 -6.97
CA GLY A 325 15.63 -13.14 -7.14
C GLY A 325 16.09 -14.61 -7.19
N LYS A 326 17.39 -14.88 -7.35
CA LYS A 326 17.95 -16.24 -7.38
C LYS A 326 18.49 -16.70 -6.02
N ARG A 327 18.50 -15.86 -5.00
CA ARG A 327 18.91 -16.26 -3.65
C ARG A 327 17.96 -17.33 -3.10
N ALA A 328 18.47 -18.26 -2.29
CA ALA A 328 17.65 -19.31 -1.70
C ALA A 328 16.46 -18.77 -0.92
N VAL A 329 16.65 -17.69 -0.14
CA VAL A 329 15.58 -17.02 0.61
C VAL A 329 14.56 -16.38 -0.32
N ALA A 330 14.96 -15.87 -1.48
CA ALA A 330 14.05 -15.28 -2.47
C ALA A 330 13.16 -16.33 -3.12
N LEU A 331 13.76 -17.48 -3.47
CA LEU A 331 13.01 -18.59 -4.06
C LEU A 331 12.00 -19.17 -3.07
N ASP A 332 12.40 -19.35 -1.81
CA ASP A 332 11.51 -19.81 -0.73
C ASP A 332 10.35 -18.84 -0.49
N ARG A 333 10.63 -17.52 -0.34
CA ARG A 333 9.62 -16.50 -0.13
C ARG A 333 8.65 -16.41 -1.32
N THR A 334 9.16 -16.44 -2.54
CA THR A 334 8.34 -16.48 -3.76
C THR A 334 7.42 -17.70 -3.79
N ALA A 335 7.92 -18.88 -3.43
CA ALA A 335 7.12 -20.10 -3.39
C ALA A 335 5.99 -20.01 -2.36
N LYS A 336 6.27 -19.48 -1.16
CA LYS A 336 5.28 -19.26 -0.11
C LYS A 336 4.18 -18.28 -0.54
N ILE A 337 4.56 -17.13 -1.11
CA ILE A 337 3.57 -16.15 -1.59
C ILE A 337 2.71 -16.75 -2.71
N LYS A 338 3.27 -17.53 -3.63
CA LYS A 338 2.49 -18.28 -4.63
C LYS A 338 1.50 -19.23 -3.98
N ALA A 339 1.90 -19.94 -2.93
CA ALA A 339 1.01 -20.82 -2.19
C ALA A 339 -0.12 -20.02 -1.49
N TRP A 340 0.19 -18.90 -0.86
CA TRP A 340 -0.82 -18.06 -0.18
C TRP A 340 -1.78 -17.41 -1.17
N THR A 341 -1.31 -16.90 -2.30
CA THR A 341 -2.17 -16.35 -3.36
C THR A 341 -3.07 -17.42 -3.98
N LYS A 342 -2.55 -18.64 -4.18
CA LYS A 342 -3.35 -19.79 -4.60
C LYS A 342 -4.42 -20.12 -3.56
N MET A 343 -4.04 -20.23 -2.28
CA MET A 343 -4.96 -20.51 -1.19
C MET A 343 -6.08 -19.46 -1.12
N ARG A 344 -5.77 -18.16 -1.26
CA ARG A 344 -6.80 -17.10 -1.28
C ARG A 344 -7.78 -17.22 -2.45
N ARG A 345 -7.39 -17.76 -3.59
CA ARG A 345 -8.29 -18.01 -4.72
C ARG A 345 -9.18 -19.25 -4.50
N GLU A 346 -8.64 -20.28 -3.86
CA GLU A 346 -9.30 -21.57 -3.67
C GLU A 346 -10.18 -21.60 -2.40
N CYS A 347 -9.72 -20.99 -1.30
CA CYS A 347 -10.44 -20.90 -0.02
C CYS A 347 -11.22 -19.60 0.07
N LYS A 348 -12.52 -19.65 -0.18
CA LYS A 348 -13.41 -18.48 -0.15
C LYS A 348 -13.44 -17.76 1.20
N ALA A 349 -13.21 -18.46 2.32
CA ALA A 349 -13.14 -17.87 3.64
C ALA A 349 -12.04 -16.80 3.76
N LEU A 350 -10.93 -16.90 3.04
CA LEU A 350 -9.87 -15.88 3.03
C LEU A 350 -10.31 -14.58 2.35
N SER A 351 -11.22 -14.65 1.38
CA SER A 351 -11.70 -13.48 0.62
C SER A 351 -13.03 -12.94 1.13
N TYR A 352 -13.93 -13.79 1.59
CA TYR A 352 -15.32 -13.44 1.94
C TYR A 352 -15.73 -13.80 3.36
N GLY A 353 -14.94 -14.64 4.05
CA GLY A 353 -15.24 -15.08 5.39
C GLY A 353 -14.87 -14.07 6.47
N SER A 354 -15.17 -14.43 7.70
CA SER A 354 -14.82 -13.68 8.89
C SER A 354 -13.63 -14.29 9.62
N THR A 355 -12.95 -13.49 10.45
CA THR A 355 -11.93 -13.95 11.39
C THR A 355 -12.60 -14.30 12.72
N GLU A 356 -12.40 -15.53 13.19
CA GLU A 356 -12.76 -16.00 14.53
C GLU A 356 -11.50 -16.24 15.33
N TRP A 357 -11.29 -15.41 16.35
CA TRP A 357 -10.12 -15.51 17.22
C TRP A 357 -10.20 -16.75 18.09
N ILE A 358 -9.10 -17.46 18.24
CA ILE A 358 -8.94 -18.62 19.13
C ILE A 358 -8.08 -18.16 20.31
N ASP A 359 -8.58 -18.34 21.53
CA ASP A 359 -7.78 -18.07 22.71
C ASP A 359 -6.67 -19.13 22.86
N ASN A 360 -5.55 -18.73 23.46
CA ASN A 360 -4.40 -19.58 23.67
C ASN A 360 -3.68 -19.20 24.99
N ASP A 361 -2.79 -20.06 25.47
CA ASP A 361 -2.05 -19.89 26.73
C ASP A 361 -0.84 -18.94 26.64
N HIS A 362 -0.57 -18.37 25.42
CA HIS A 362 0.50 -17.40 25.16
C HIS A 362 -0.01 -16.12 24.46
N PRO A 363 -1.03 -15.42 24.99
CA PRO A 363 -1.73 -14.35 24.28
C PRO A 363 -0.88 -13.10 23.99
N VAL A 364 0.29 -12.98 24.64
CA VAL A 364 1.20 -11.83 24.47
C VAL A 364 2.17 -12.04 23.29
N GLU A 365 2.46 -13.31 22.96
CA GLU A 365 3.40 -13.69 21.89
C GLU A 365 2.72 -14.32 20.68
N VAL A 366 1.55 -14.97 20.86
CA VAL A 366 0.91 -15.78 19.82
C VAL A 366 -0.44 -15.21 19.43
N LEU A 367 -0.65 -15.05 18.12
CA LEU A 367 -1.98 -14.85 17.52
C LEU A 367 -2.49 -16.16 16.95
N SER A 368 -3.74 -16.49 17.26
CA SER A 368 -4.43 -17.65 16.73
C SER A 368 -5.86 -17.32 16.32
N PHE A 369 -6.23 -17.67 15.09
CA PHE A 369 -7.57 -17.47 14.58
C PHE A 369 -7.89 -18.46 13.44
N ARG A 370 -9.20 -18.60 13.16
CA ARG A 370 -9.70 -19.27 11.97
C ARG A 370 -10.33 -18.27 11.02
N ARG A 371 -10.23 -18.57 9.73
CA ARG A 371 -11.06 -17.94 8.72
C ARG A 371 -12.26 -18.84 8.47
N VAL A 372 -13.45 -18.27 8.62
CA VAL A 372 -14.71 -19.00 8.61
C VAL A 372 -15.64 -18.42 7.57
N LEU A 373 -16.28 -19.28 6.77
CA LEU A 373 -17.35 -18.92 5.86
C LEU A 373 -18.53 -19.87 6.08
N ASP A 374 -19.74 -19.31 6.22
CA ASP A 374 -20.99 -20.06 6.43
C ASP A 374 -20.93 -21.04 7.60
N GLY A 375 -20.21 -20.67 8.66
CA GLY A 375 -20.04 -21.50 9.86
C GLY A 375 -19.04 -22.64 9.76
N SER A 376 -18.36 -22.78 8.61
CA SER A 376 -17.32 -23.79 8.40
C SER A 376 -15.93 -23.17 8.55
N SER A 377 -15.06 -23.80 9.35
CA SER A 377 -13.65 -23.40 9.45
C SER A 377 -12.90 -23.89 8.23
N GLU A 378 -12.32 -22.95 7.46
CA GLU A 378 -11.61 -23.30 6.23
C GLU A 378 -10.09 -23.12 6.34
N VAL A 379 -9.61 -22.18 7.17
CA VAL A 379 -8.18 -21.89 7.29
C VAL A 379 -7.82 -21.59 8.75
N LEU A 380 -6.73 -22.17 9.21
CA LEU A 380 -6.12 -21.89 10.51
C LEU A 380 -4.90 -21.01 10.33
N PHE A 381 -4.78 -19.98 11.17
CA PHE A 381 -3.55 -19.22 11.36
C PHE A 381 -3.14 -19.26 12.84
N VAL A 382 -1.87 -19.63 13.09
CA VAL A 382 -1.23 -19.51 14.41
C VAL A 382 0.17 -18.96 14.19
N GLY A 383 0.47 -17.80 14.76
CA GLY A 383 1.74 -17.10 14.55
C GLY A 383 2.43 -16.73 15.87
N ASN A 384 3.69 -17.08 16.01
CA ASN A 384 4.54 -16.71 17.13
C ASN A 384 5.29 -15.41 16.81
N PHE A 385 4.83 -14.29 17.35
CA PHE A 385 5.42 -12.95 17.16
C PHE A 385 6.52 -12.64 18.20
N SER A 386 7.30 -13.65 18.56
CA SER A 386 8.42 -13.50 19.48
C SER A 386 9.72 -14.13 18.92
N ASP A 387 10.84 -13.73 19.51
CA ASP A 387 12.17 -14.28 19.22
C ASP A 387 12.50 -15.55 20.03
N LYS A 388 11.47 -16.16 20.66
CA LYS A 388 11.59 -17.39 21.45
C LYS A 388 10.80 -18.52 20.84
N ARG A 389 11.22 -19.76 21.07
CA ARG A 389 10.42 -20.93 20.80
C ARG A 389 9.26 -21.01 21.80
N VAL A 390 8.05 -21.20 21.31
CA VAL A 390 6.84 -21.25 22.12
C VAL A 390 6.14 -22.61 21.91
N ARG A 391 5.71 -23.25 22.98
CA ARG A 391 4.76 -24.36 22.95
C ARG A 391 3.42 -23.81 23.38
N VAL A 392 2.49 -23.71 22.46
CA VAL A 392 1.17 -23.10 22.64
C VAL A 392 0.08 -24.16 22.66
N GLU A 393 -0.89 -23.99 23.55
CA GLU A 393 -2.14 -24.77 23.58
C GLU A 393 -3.30 -23.83 23.25
N LEU A 394 -4.04 -24.15 22.19
CA LEU A 394 -5.24 -23.42 21.76
C LEU A 394 -6.44 -23.82 22.61
N ALA A 395 -7.46 -22.97 22.70
CA ALA A 395 -8.67 -23.22 23.49
C ALA A 395 -9.44 -24.49 23.07
N ASP A 396 -9.23 -25.00 21.85
CA ASP A 396 -9.80 -26.27 21.37
C ASP A 396 -8.96 -27.51 21.75
N GLY A 397 -7.89 -27.33 22.55
CA GLY A 397 -6.98 -28.37 22.98
C GLY A 397 -5.85 -28.69 21.98
N THR A 398 -5.81 -28.04 20.81
CA THR A 398 -4.74 -28.19 19.84
C THR A 398 -3.41 -27.70 20.40
N LYS A 399 -2.37 -28.52 20.36
CA LYS A 399 -1.03 -28.18 20.84
C LYS A 399 -0.06 -28.03 19.67
N GLN A 400 0.67 -26.90 19.66
CA GLN A 400 1.64 -26.60 18.63
C GLN A 400 2.97 -26.17 19.25
N THR A 401 4.06 -26.42 18.54
CA THR A 401 5.38 -25.88 18.90
C THR A 401 5.85 -25.00 17.74
N LEU A 402 5.99 -23.72 18.03
CA LEU A 402 6.40 -22.72 17.06
C LEU A 402 7.82 -22.23 17.35
N GLU A 403 8.67 -22.28 16.36
CA GLU A 403 9.99 -21.68 16.41
C GLU A 403 9.89 -20.14 16.49
N PRO A 404 10.96 -19.39 16.86
CA PRO A 404 10.98 -17.95 16.78
C PRO A 404 10.48 -17.44 15.41
N TRP A 405 9.47 -16.56 15.42
CA TRP A 405 8.81 -16.04 14.22
C TRP A 405 8.20 -17.13 13.32
N GLY A 406 7.91 -18.30 13.90
CA GLY A 406 7.27 -19.43 13.21
C GLY A 406 5.76 -19.26 13.16
N TYR A 407 5.13 -19.88 12.17
CA TYR A 407 3.68 -19.84 11.99
C TYR A 407 3.12 -21.09 11.34
N ILE A 408 1.81 -21.27 11.50
CA ILE A 408 0.96 -22.19 10.76
C ILE A 408 -0.02 -21.33 9.96
N PHE A 409 -0.14 -21.57 8.67
CA PHE A 409 -1.10 -20.94 7.80
C PHE A 409 -1.52 -21.95 6.74
N GLU A 410 -2.61 -22.67 7.03
CA GLU A 410 -3.02 -23.82 6.24
C GLU A 410 -4.54 -24.03 6.20
N PRO A 411 -5.08 -24.64 5.13
CA PRO A 411 -6.47 -25.06 5.08
C PRO A 411 -6.77 -26.10 6.17
N GLN A 412 -7.97 -26.03 6.72
CA GLN A 412 -8.50 -27.08 7.60
C GLN A 412 -9.21 -28.14 6.75
N LYS A 413 -9.06 -29.38 7.13
CA LYS A 413 -9.71 -30.54 6.46
C LYS A 413 -11.15 -30.73 6.93
#